data_0cb5c5caeae6fe95efc1be2a2dd56f37
#
_entry.id   0cb5c5caeae6fe95efc1be2a2dd56f37
#
_cell.length_a   1.000
_cell.length_b   1.000
_cell.length_c   1.000
_cell.angle_alpha   90.00
_cell.angle_beta   90.00
_cell.angle_gamma   90.00
#
_symmetry.space_group_name_H-M   'P 1'
#
loop_
_entity.id
_entity.type
_entity.pdbx_description
1 polymer ?
#
loop_
_entity_poly.entity_id
_entity_poly.type
_entity_poly.pdbx_seq_one_letter_code
_entity_poly.pdbx_strand_id
1 'polypeptide(L)'
;MVYVHIPFCRSFCSYCGFYSEIPGLTGNLTREAEREDRQERVTVGDFVEALCREAALRTDEIRSCHGTETLYIGGGTPSILSLEQMERIVLAVRKALGDEWADVSGSGGLDGSGGLDGRGSTDGSGSTDGSGSPFREFTVEVNPDDIVRKGPKYVKGLMRLGVNRVSMGVQSFDDRVLHRMNRRHSAADAVKAYRILRECGVENISIDLIFGFPPDFDDGSEGCAEKMSEPLDYWRDTLRRALEIGGDGRPPEHISAYQLSIEKGSSLEKMVADGRFTPLSDELCSAQYDLLCSTLSAAGYNHYEISNFARPGKEAVHNSAYWNHTPYVGLGPGAHSLVFRESYPADSPGPAGKTLGQGRPDDFVKVHQAEETAAEKSGQGDDAKKRLVARQWNIDDVRRYISAYRNSPAPLSRETPDNTDGNTDDNTDDNTDGNTPPMTGEEILTAGQIHTEQIMLCLRTSRGIPRHILESTPDSVARVRRLIACGSLVPVSEICKEDSSRGDLPGRPGRPAQDAPRLRIPENRFFVSDDIIAELI
;
A
#
# COMPACT_ATOMS: atom_id res chain seq x y z
N MET A 1 -1.69 2.08 10.03
CA MET A 1 -1.89 1.91 8.57
C MET A 1 -2.35 0.49 8.30
N VAL A 2 -3.41 0.30 7.51
CA VAL A 2 -3.91 -1.05 7.14
C VAL A 2 -3.90 -1.20 5.62
N TYR A 3 -3.28 -2.26 5.13
CA TYR A 3 -3.33 -2.72 3.74
C TYR A 3 -4.16 -3.99 3.64
N VAL A 4 -5.04 -4.09 2.66
CA VAL A 4 -5.83 -5.30 2.38
C VAL A 4 -5.50 -5.79 0.97
N HIS A 5 -4.97 -7.00 0.88
CA HIS A 5 -4.65 -7.63 -0.39
C HIS A 5 -5.82 -8.48 -0.90
N ILE A 6 -6.35 -8.11 -2.07
CA ILE A 6 -7.38 -8.89 -2.77
C ILE A 6 -6.70 -9.72 -3.86
N PRO A 7 -6.59 -11.04 -3.70
CA PRO A 7 -5.78 -11.88 -4.57
C PRO A 7 -6.53 -12.33 -5.85
N PHE A 8 -7.49 -11.56 -6.33
CA PHE A 8 -8.31 -11.97 -7.47
C PHE A 8 -8.18 -11.03 -8.65
N CYS A 9 -8.00 -11.64 -9.83
CA CYS A 9 -8.10 -10.98 -11.13
C CYS A 9 -9.09 -11.73 -12.02
N ARG A 10 -9.66 -11.08 -13.05
CA ARG A 10 -10.49 -11.75 -14.07
C ARG A 10 -9.65 -12.30 -15.23
N SER A 11 -8.47 -11.75 -15.43
CA SER A 11 -7.46 -12.20 -16.39
C SER A 11 -6.08 -11.80 -15.86
N PHE A 12 -5.06 -12.57 -16.17
CA PHE A 12 -3.68 -12.20 -15.84
C PHE A 12 -3.13 -11.26 -16.90
N CYS A 13 -2.55 -10.15 -16.48
CA CYS A 13 -1.78 -9.28 -17.36
C CYS A 13 -0.46 -9.96 -17.70
N SER A 14 0.06 -9.73 -18.93
CA SER A 14 1.29 -10.39 -19.40
C SER A 14 2.53 -10.08 -18.57
N TYR A 15 2.56 -8.92 -17.94
CA TYR A 15 3.70 -8.36 -17.19
C TYR A 15 3.60 -8.52 -15.67
N CYS A 16 2.41 -8.88 -15.14
CA CYS A 16 2.13 -8.79 -13.71
C CYS A 16 2.82 -9.91 -12.91
N GLY A 17 3.56 -9.52 -11.87
CA GLY A 17 4.16 -10.41 -10.89
C GLY A 17 3.40 -10.49 -9.56
N PHE A 18 2.33 -9.73 -9.39
CA PHE A 18 1.54 -9.78 -8.15
C PHE A 18 0.84 -11.11 -8.00
N TYR A 19 0.87 -11.63 -6.76
CA TYR A 19 0.09 -12.82 -6.44
C TYR A 19 -1.40 -12.57 -6.69
N SER A 20 -1.97 -13.31 -7.63
CA SER A 20 -3.40 -13.26 -7.93
C SER A 20 -3.90 -14.56 -8.54
N GLU A 21 -5.20 -14.83 -8.36
CA GLU A 21 -5.89 -15.99 -8.93
C GLU A 21 -7.13 -15.55 -9.70
N ILE A 22 -7.57 -16.40 -10.63
CA ILE A 22 -8.85 -16.20 -11.33
C ILE A 22 -9.92 -16.97 -10.57
N PRO A 23 -10.96 -16.32 -10.03
CA PRO A 23 -12.02 -17.01 -9.30
C PRO A 23 -12.68 -18.11 -10.14
N GLY A 24 -12.76 -19.32 -9.58
CA GLY A 24 -13.39 -20.47 -10.23
C GLY A 24 -12.51 -21.23 -11.23
N LEU A 25 -11.29 -20.77 -11.53
CA LEU A 25 -10.28 -21.58 -12.19
C LEU A 25 -9.51 -22.32 -11.09
N THR A 26 -9.76 -23.60 -10.97
CA THR A 26 -8.95 -24.52 -10.17
C THR A 26 -7.64 -24.75 -10.90
N GLY A 27 -6.53 -24.49 -10.23
CA GLY A 27 -5.11 -24.66 -10.57
C GLY A 27 -4.74 -25.44 -11.85
N ASN A 28 -3.50 -25.33 -12.27
CA ASN A 28 -2.89 -26.08 -13.39
C ASN A 28 -3.25 -27.58 -13.31
N LEU A 29 -4.38 -27.96 -13.90
CA LEU A 29 -4.83 -29.34 -13.98
C LEU A 29 -4.04 -30.02 -15.08
N THR A 30 -3.02 -30.79 -14.72
CA THR A 30 -2.65 -31.96 -15.50
C THR A 30 -3.85 -32.91 -15.45
N ARG A 31 -4.21 -33.51 -16.59
CA ARG A 31 -5.39 -34.44 -16.75
C ARG A 31 -5.44 -35.60 -15.74
N GLU A 32 -4.40 -35.81 -14.93
CA GLU A 32 -4.33 -36.84 -13.89
C GLU A 32 -4.88 -36.39 -12.54
N ALA A 33 -4.85 -35.10 -12.23
CA ALA A 33 -5.39 -34.51 -10.98
C ALA A 33 -6.93 -34.38 -11.00
N GLU A 34 -7.58 -34.52 -12.15
CA GLU A 34 -9.05 -34.40 -12.29
C GLU A 34 -9.84 -35.54 -11.60
N ARG A 35 -9.18 -36.60 -11.16
CA ARG A 35 -9.83 -37.79 -10.56
C ARG A 35 -9.84 -37.81 -9.04
N GLU A 36 -8.96 -37.06 -8.36
CA GLU A 36 -8.84 -37.10 -6.92
C GLU A 36 -9.37 -35.86 -6.20
N ASP A 37 -9.59 -34.75 -6.89
CA ASP A 37 -9.88 -33.47 -6.24
C ASP A 37 -11.30 -32.96 -6.53
N ARG A 38 -12.32 -33.59 -5.94
CA ARG A 38 -13.61 -32.96 -5.64
C ARG A 38 -13.49 -32.01 -4.46
N GLN A 39 -12.31 -31.43 -4.21
CA GLN A 39 -12.12 -30.46 -3.16
C GLN A 39 -12.87 -29.17 -3.47
N GLU A 40 -13.55 -28.65 -2.46
CA GLU A 40 -14.41 -27.47 -2.46
C GLU A 40 -13.84 -26.33 -3.29
N ARG A 41 -14.62 -25.84 -4.25
CA ARG A 41 -14.30 -24.64 -5.04
C ARG A 41 -14.21 -23.45 -4.08
N VAL A 42 -13.02 -22.91 -3.91
CA VAL A 42 -12.82 -21.67 -3.16
C VAL A 42 -13.60 -20.56 -3.83
N THR A 43 -14.47 -19.92 -3.09
CA THR A 43 -15.26 -18.78 -3.55
C THR A 43 -14.68 -17.47 -3.01
N VAL A 44 -14.99 -16.35 -3.69
CA VAL A 44 -14.70 -15.02 -3.16
C VAL A 44 -15.36 -14.79 -1.79
N GLY A 45 -16.51 -15.44 -1.55
CA GLY A 45 -17.21 -15.38 -0.25
C GLY A 45 -16.40 -16.03 0.88
N ASP A 46 -15.81 -17.20 0.65
CA ASP A 46 -14.95 -17.90 1.63
C ASP A 46 -13.72 -17.07 1.96
N PHE A 47 -13.12 -16.44 0.94
CA PHE A 47 -11.99 -15.52 1.14
C PHE A 47 -12.38 -14.32 2.01
N VAL A 48 -13.50 -13.65 1.71
CA VAL A 48 -13.96 -12.50 2.50
C VAL A 48 -14.22 -12.91 3.96
N GLU A 49 -14.75 -14.10 4.20
CA GLU A 49 -14.94 -14.64 5.55
C GLU A 49 -13.60 -14.82 6.27
N ALA A 50 -12.63 -15.46 5.62
CA ALA A 50 -11.29 -15.67 6.17
C ALA A 50 -10.59 -14.34 6.49
N LEU A 51 -10.70 -13.36 5.59
CA LEU A 51 -10.14 -12.01 5.77
C LEU A 51 -10.78 -11.27 6.96
N CYS A 52 -12.09 -11.38 7.13
CA CYS A 52 -12.78 -10.80 8.29
C CYS A 52 -12.32 -11.45 9.61
N ARG A 53 -12.07 -12.77 9.60
CA ARG A 53 -11.51 -13.47 10.77
C ARG A 53 -10.07 -13.05 11.03
N GLU A 54 -9.23 -12.91 10.00
CA GLU A 54 -7.89 -12.38 10.16
C GLU A 54 -7.90 -11.00 10.83
N ALA A 55 -8.71 -10.06 10.33
CA ALA A 55 -8.83 -8.74 10.91
C ALA A 55 -9.22 -8.79 12.41
N ALA A 56 -10.12 -9.70 12.78
CA ALA A 56 -10.53 -9.89 14.17
C ALA A 56 -9.41 -10.48 15.04
N LEU A 57 -8.65 -11.46 14.54
CA LEU A 57 -7.53 -12.08 15.26
C LEU A 57 -6.34 -11.12 15.44
N ARG A 58 -6.14 -10.19 14.48
CA ARG A 58 -5.03 -9.23 14.49
C ARG A 58 -5.42 -7.85 15.03
N THR A 59 -6.50 -7.77 15.80
CA THR A 59 -7.02 -6.54 16.39
C THR A 59 -5.96 -5.75 17.15
N ASP A 60 -5.15 -6.40 17.98
CA ASP A 60 -4.12 -5.75 18.78
C ASP A 60 -2.99 -5.18 17.89
N GLU A 61 -2.60 -5.87 16.82
CA GLU A 61 -1.62 -5.38 15.86
C GLU A 61 -2.16 -4.18 15.06
N ILE A 62 -3.40 -4.28 14.59
CA ILE A 62 -4.07 -3.19 13.88
C ILE A 62 -4.15 -1.93 14.76
N ARG A 63 -4.50 -2.07 16.03
CA ARG A 63 -4.55 -0.97 17.00
C ARG A 63 -3.16 -0.41 17.32
N SER A 64 -2.13 -1.26 17.39
CA SER A 64 -0.76 -0.80 17.64
C SER A 64 -0.19 0.04 16.50
N CYS A 65 -0.66 -0.15 15.28
CA CYS A 65 -0.35 0.67 14.11
C CYS A 65 -1.24 1.93 14.01
N HIS A 66 -2.00 2.22 15.08
CA HIS A 66 -2.86 3.40 15.17
C HIS A 66 -2.00 4.68 15.16
N GLY A 67 -2.33 5.60 14.30
CA GLY A 67 -1.57 6.86 14.06
C GLY A 67 -1.43 7.19 12.58
N THR A 68 -1.64 6.20 11.72
CA THR A 68 -1.83 6.37 10.28
C THR A 68 -3.28 6.03 9.96
N GLU A 69 -4.06 7.02 9.83
CA GLU A 69 -5.49 6.97 9.55
C GLU A 69 -5.74 6.55 8.09
N THR A 70 -5.05 5.48 7.62
CA THR A 70 -5.17 5.06 6.22
C THR A 70 -5.60 3.61 6.08
N LEU A 71 -6.52 3.37 5.14
CA LEU A 71 -6.91 2.07 4.65
C LEU A 71 -6.67 2.00 3.14
N TYR A 72 -5.93 0.99 2.70
CA TYR A 72 -5.68 0.74 1.28
C TYR A 72 -6.14 -0.67 0.91
N ILE A 73 -7.05 -0.78 -0.04
CA ILE A 73 -7.51 -2.07 -0.58
C ILE A 73 -6.99 -2.20 -1.99
N GLY A 74 -6.01 -3.08 -2.17
CA GLY A 74 -5.27 -3.27 -3.42
C GLY A 74 -4.97 -4.72 -3.75
N GLY A 75 -3.97 -4.95 -4.60
CA GLY A 75 -3.46 -6.25 -4.98
C GLY A 75 -3.82 -6.68 -6.39
N GLY A 76 -4.58 -7.76 -6.57
CA GLY A 76 -5.03 -8.20 -7.89
C GLY A 76 -6.03 -7.21 -8.49
N THR A 77 -7.28 -7.27 -8.12
CA THR A 77 -8.33 -6.36 -8.62
C THR A 77 -9.44 -6.21 -7.59
N PRO A 78 -9.32 -5.28 -6.63
CA PRO A 78 -10.35 -5.09 -5.60
C PRO A 78 -11.74 -4.77 -6.17
N SER A 79 -11.80 -4.10 -7.31
CA SER A 79 -13.08 -3.82 -7.99
C SER A 79 -13.82 -5.05 -8.51
N ILE A 80 -13.27 -6.25 -8.38
CA ILE A 80 -14.00 -7.51 -8.64
C ILE A 80 -15.09 -7.76 -7.59
N LEU A 81 -14.85 -7.34 -6.35
CA LEU A 81 -15.74 -7.54 -5.21
C LEU A 81 -17.08 -6.84 -5.40
N SER A 82 -18.17 -7.45 -4.90
CA SER A 82 -19.45 -6.76 -4.77
C SER A 82 -19.38 -5.68 -3.68
N LEU A 83 -20.34 -4.76 -3.66
CA LEU A 83 -20.43 -3.76 -2.58
C LEU A 83 -20.61 -4.41 -1.21
N GLU A 84 -21.44 -5.45 -1.11
CA GLU A 84 -21.66 -6.20 0.11
C GLU A 84 -20.37 -6.85 0.63
N GLN A 85 -19.57 -7.45 -0.26
CA GLN A 85 -18.27 -8.02 0.10
C GLN A 85 -17.28 -6.96 0.58
N MET A 86 -17.24 -5.83 -0.12
CA MET A 86 -16.40 -4.69 0.27
C MET A 86 -16.83 -4.13 1.63
N GLU A 87 -18.13 -3.97 1.87
CA GLU A 87 -18.69 -3.51 3.15
C GLU A 87 -18.30 -4.44 4.30
N ARG A 88 -18.40 -5.75 4.13
CA ARG A 88 -17.99 -6.73 5.15
C ARG A 88 -16.53 -6.56 5.54
N ILE A 89 -15.63 -6.38 4.57
CA ILE A 89 -14.19 -6.15 4.82
C ILE A 89 -13.98 -4.84 5.59
N VAL A 90 -14.59 -3.76 5.12
CA VAL A 90 -14.46 -2.44 5.76
C VAL A 90 -14.97 -2.45 7.20
N LEU A 91 -16.11 -3.08 7.45
CA LEU A 91 -16.67 -3.22 8.79
C LEU A 91 -15.78 -4.05 9.72
N ALA A 92 -15.17 -5.14 9.20
CA ALA A 92 -14.24 -5.96 9.98
C ALA A 92 -12.99 -5.16 10.40
N VAL A 93 -12.41 -4.37 9.47
CA VAL A 93 -11.26 -3.51 9.76
C VAL A 93 -11.64 -2.41 10.76
N ARG A 94 -12.77 -1.74 10.59
CA ARG A 94 -13.26 -0.72 11.53
C ARG A 94 -13.47 -1.29 12.94
N LYS A 95 -14.10 -2.45 13.03
CA LYS A 95 -14.29 -3.15 14.33
C LYS A 95 -12.95 -3.48 14.99
N ALA A 96 -11.96 -3.90 14.22
CA ALA A 96 -10.61 -4.15 14.73
C ALA A 96 -9.92 -2.86 15.22
N LEU A 97 -10.18 -1.71 14.61
CA LEU A 97 -9.66 -0.41 15.06
C LEU A 97 -10.28 0.08 16.38
N GLY A 98 -11.52 -0.27 16.68
CA GLY A 98 -12.23 0.08 17.91
C GLY A 98 -13.66 0.59 17.67
N ASP A 99 -14.48 0.57 18.72
CA ASP A 99 -15.92 0.91 18.61
C ASP A 99 -16.18 2.39 18.28
N GLU A 100 -15.27 3.28 18.61
CA GLU A 100 -15.33 4.70 18.20
C GLU A 100 -15.34 4.90 16.67
N TRP A 101 -14.92 3.87 15.92
CA TRP A 101 -14.91 3.84 14.46
C TRP A 101 -16.13 3.10 13.86
N ALA A 102 -16.93 2.45 14.70
CA ALA A 102 -18.11 1.65 14.28
C ALA A 102 -19.35 2.51 13.99
N ASP A 103 -19.50 3.63 14.68
CA ASP A 103 -20.76 4.42 14.71
C ASP A 103 -20.96 5.39 13.55
N VAL A 104 -20.06 5.46 12.56
CA VAL A 104 -20.24 6.36 11.40
C VAL A 104 -21.20 5.78 10.34
N SER A 105 -21.62 4.53 10.48
CA SER A 105 -22.74 3.99 9.73
C SER A 105 -24.05 4.41 10.40
N GLY A 106 -24.44 5.69 10.24
CA GLY A 106 -25.77 6.12 10.62
C GLY A 106 -26.81 5.13 10.09
N SER A 107 -27.55 4.52 10.99
CA SER A 107 -28.75 3.72 10.73
C SER A 107 -29.80 4.58 10.00
N GLY A 108 -29.53 4.88 8.74
CA GLY A 108 -30.49 5.42 7.80
C GLY A 108 -31.08 4.26 7.01
N GLY A 109 -32.12 3.64 7.56
CA GLY A 109 -32.97 2.72 6.81
C GLY A 109 -33.40 3.37 5.50
N LEU A 110 -33.63 2.57 4.49
CA LEU A 110 -34.11 2.95 3.16
C LEU A 110 -35.59 3.45 3.22
N ASP A 111 -35.89 4.42 4.06
CA ASP A 111 -37.17 5.08 4.07
C ASP A 111 -36.97 6.60 4.13
N GLY A 112 -37.23 7.23 2.99
CA GLY A 112 -37.16 8.68 2.85
C GLY A 112 -38.32 9.36 3.56
N SER A 113 -38.14 9.73 4.83
CA SER A 113 -38.89 10.82 5.46
C SER A 113 -38.37 11.04 6.89
N GLY A 114 -37.65 12.13 7.13
CA GLY A 114 -37.22 12.46 8.50
C GLY A 114 -36.49 13.80 8.53
N GLY A 115 -37.17 14.81 9.08
CA GLY A 115 -36.77 16.21 9.13
C GLY A 115 -35.49 16.48 9.92
N LEU A 116 -34.89 17.58 9.56
CA LEU A 116 -33.78 18.25 10.22
C LEU A 116 -34.22 18.81 11.58
N ASP A 117 -33.70 18.30 12.68
CA ASP A 117 -33.64 19.05 13.94
C ASP A 117 -32.25 18.83 14.59
N GLY A 118 -31.50 19.92 14.65
CA GLY A 118 -30.19 19.96 15.24
C GLY A 118 -30.23 20.05 16.76
N ARG A 119 -29.31 19.35 17.41
CA ARG A 119 -28.52 19.73 18.59
C ARG A 119 -27.73 18.51 19.08
N GLY A 120 -26.44 18.49 18.87
CA GLY A 120 -25.51 17.53 19.46
C GLY A 120 -24.19 18.22 19.75
N SER A 121 -23.78 18.19 20.97
CA SER A 121 -22.62 18.79 21.60
C SER A 121 -21.31 18.39 20.88
N THR A 122 -20.49 19.39 20.55
CA THR A 122 -19.15 19.26 19.98
C THR A 122 -18.12 19.41 21.07
N ASP A 123 -17.41 18.32 21.40
CA ASP A 123 -16.08 18.40 22.02
C ASP A 123 -15.24 17.23 21.50
N GLY A 124 -14.35 17.48 20.55
CA GLY A 124 -13.43 16.49 20.00
C GLY A 124 -12.84 16.97 18.69
N SER A 125 -11.61 17.46 18.70
CA SER A 125 -10.85 17.95 17.55
C SER A 125 -10.49 16.83 16.57
N GLY A 126 -11.44 16.45 15.72
CA GLY A 126 -11.25 15.65 14.52
C GLY A 126 -11.53 16.52 13.30
N SER A 127 -10.53 16.78 12.47
CA SER A 127 -10.70 17.46 11.19
C SER A 127 -11.52 16.57 10.27
N THR A 128 -12.83 16.76 10.24
CA THR A 128 -13.71 16.13 9.25
C THR A 128 -13.72 16.99 8.00
N ASP A 129 -13.15 16.46 6.91
CA ASP A 129 -13.25 17.05 5.56
C ASP A 129 -14.65 16.95 4.93
N GLY A 130 -15.66 16.68 5.73
CA GLY A 130 -17.05 16.53 5.27
C GLY A 130 -17.37 15.21 4.57
N SER A 131 -16.41 14.28 4.42
CA SER A 131 -16.61 13.00 3.74
C SER A 131 -17.25 11.92 4.62
N GLY A 132 -17.32 12.14 5.94
CA GLY A 132 -17.79 11.13 6.90
C GLY A 132 -16.87 9.89 7.01
N SER A 133 -15.71 9.91 6.36
CA SER A 133 -14.73 8.82 6.43
C SER A 133 -13.94 8.90 7.73
N PRO A 134 -13.78 7.77 8.47
CA PRO A 134 -12.90 7.72 9.61
C PRO A 134 -11.42 7.73 9.19
N PHE A 135 -11.12 7.45 7.92
CA PHE A 135 -9.78 7.42 7.38
C PHE A 135 -9.44 8.74 6.69
N ARG A 136 -8.28 9.30 7.01
CA ARG A 136 -7.69 10.42 6.29
C ARG A 136 -7.53 10.09 4.80
N GLU A 137 -7.10 8.84 4.50
CA GLU A 137 -7.05 8.31 3.15
C GLU A 137 -7.59 6.88 3.14
N PHE A 138 -8.65 6.66 2.40
CA PHE A 138 -9.15 5.34 2.08
C PHE A 138 -9.11 5.13 0.57
N THR A 139 -8.10 4.36 0.13
CA THR A 139 -7.87 4.07 -1.28
C THR A 139 -8.41 2.70 -1.68
N VAL A 140 -9.03 2.62 -2.85
CA VAL A 140 -9.39 1.36 -3.51
C VAL A 140 -8.83 1.36 -4.93
N GLU A 141 -8.14 0.27 -5.29
CA GLU A 141 -7.72 0.02 -6.67
C GLU A 141 -8.88 -0.47 -7.52
N VAL A 142 -8.97 0.04 -8.75
CA VAL A 142 -10.04 -0.32 -9.68
C VAL A 142 -9.51 -0.53 -11.09
N ASN A 143 -10.14 -1.44 -11.83
CA ASN A 143 -9.95 -1.54 -13.27
C ASN A 143 -11.03 -0.76 -14.02
N PRO A 144 -10.69 -0.08 -15.13
CA PRO A 144 -11.64 0.71 -15.92
C PRO A 144 -12.88 -0.09 -16.35
N ASP A 145 -12.70 -1.33 -16.84
CA ASP A 145 -13.81 -2.17 -17.28
C ASP A 145 -14.78 -2.54 -16.14
N ASP A 146 -14.30 -2.69 -14.92
CA ASP A 146 -15.18 -2.94 -13.77
C ASP A 146 -16.02 -1.70 -13.42
N ILE A 147 -15.44 -0.50 -13.49
CA ILE A 147 -16.17 0.76 -13.26
C ILE A 147 -17.21 0.98 -14.35
N VAL A 148 -16.85 0.79 -15.62
CA VAL A 148 -17.79 0.91 -16.75
C VAL A 148 -18.95 -0.08 -16.60
N ARG A 149 -18.67 -1.33 -16.25
CA ARG A 149 -19.67 -2.39 -16.12
C ARG A 149 -20.58 -2.23 -14.91
N LYS A 150 -20.02 -1.86 -13.74
CA LYS A 150 -20.76 -1.70 -12.49
C LYS A 150 -21.46 -0.35 -12.36
N GLY A 151 -20.96 0.66 -13.04
CA GLY A 151 -21.55 1.98 -13.18
C GLY A 151 -21.60 2.82 -11.90
N PRO A 152 -22.35 3.95 -11.95
CA PRO A 152 -22.39 4.95 -10.86
C PRO A 152 -22.89 4.41 -9.52
N LYS A 153 -23.77 3.41 -9.52
CA LYS A 153 -24.29 2.82 -8.28
C LYS A 153 -23.17 2.19 -7.44
N TYR A 154 -22.21 1.53 -8.09
CA TYR A 154 -21.08 0.92 -7.42
C TYR A 154 -20.15 1.99 -6.84
N VAL A 155 -19.79 3.00 -7.63
CA VAL A 155 -18.91 4.09 -7.20
C VAL A 155 -19.50 4.84 -6.00
N LYS A 156 -20.80 5.23 -6.07
CA LYS A 156 -21.49 5.87 -4.95
C LYS A 156 -21.57 4.96 -3.72
N GLY A 157 -21.62 3.64 -3.91
CA GLY A 157 -21.52 2.66 -2.84
C GLY A 157 -20.16 2.69 -2.15
N LEU A 158 -19.06 2.68 -2.92
CA LEU A 158 -17.70 2.80 -2.37
C LEU A 158 -17.53 4.10 -1.56
N MET A 159 -18.00 5.22 -2.09
CA MET A 159 -17.93 6.50 -1.37
C MET A 159 -18.70 6.48 -0.04
N ARG A 160 -19.88 5.82 0.00
CA ARG A 160 -20.63 5.63 1.27
C ARG A 160 -19.90 4.77 2.29
N LEU A 161 -19.06 3.85 1.83
CA LEU A 161 -18.16 3.09 2.70
C LEU A 161 -16.96 3.93 3.21
N GLY A 162 -16.83 5.17 2.74
CA GLY A 162 -15.78 6.10 3.15
C GLY A 162 -14.57 6.15 2.22
N VAL A 163 -14.63 5.51 1.04
CA VAL A 163 -13.57 5.63 0.02
C VAL A 163 -13.49 7.08 -0.43
N ASN A 164 -12.33 7.71 -0.24
CA ASN A 164 -12.06 9.09 -0.60
C ASN A 164 -10.92 9.25 -1.63
N ARG A 165 -10.26 8.14 -2.01
CA ARG A 165 -9.26 8.07 -3.08
C ARG A 165 -9.48 6.81 -3.92
N VAL A 166 -9.33 6.92 -5.24
CA VAL A 166 -9.41 5.80 -6.17
C VAL A 166 -8.11 5.74 -6.97
N SER A 167 -7.48 4.55 -7.06
CA SER A 167 -6.36 4.29 -8.00
C SER A 167 -6.87 3.45 -9.15
N MET A 168 -6.76 3.97 -10.36
CA MET A 168 -7.31 3.34 -11.56
C MET A 168 -6.20 2.89 -12.50
N GLY A 169 -6.08 1.57 -12.71
CA GLY A 169 -5.08 0.96 -13.58
C GLY A 169 -5.37 1.18 -15.06
N VAL A 170 -4.98 2.33 -15.61
CA VAL A 170 -5.13 2.69 -17.04
C VAL A 170 -4.06 2.02 -17.88
N GLN A 171 -2.81 2.06 -17.45
CA GLN A 171 -1.59 1.52 -18.01
C GLN A 171 -1.17 2.17 -19.35
N SER A 172 -2.08 2.32 -20.31
CA SER A 172 -1.85 2.94 -21.62
C SER A 172 -3.15 3.52 -22.18
N PHE A 173 -3.02 4.42 -23.15
CA PHE A 173 -4.12 4.89 -23.98
C PHE A 173 -4.03 4.39 -25.44
N ASP A 174 -3.16 3.43 -25.75
CA ASP A 174 -3.09 2.73 -27.02
C ASP A 174 -3.69 1.33 -26.86
N ASP A 175 -4.78 1.06 -27.60
CA ASP A 175 -5.50 -0.22 -27.50
C ASP A 175 -4.65 -1.42 -27.93
N ARG A 176 -3.66 -1.21 -28.82
CA ARG A 176 -2.70 -2.26 -29.22
C ARG A 176 -1.82 -2.63 -28.06
N VAL A 177 -1.31 -1.65 -27.32
CA VAL A 177 -0.50 -1.86 -26.11
C VAL A 177 -1.34 -2.55 -25.04
N LEU A 178 -2.57 -2.06 -24.80
CA LEU A 178 -3.48 -2.68 -23.83
C LEU A 178 -3.78 -4.13 -24.17
N HIS A 179 -4.03 -4.44 -25.44
CA HIS A 179 -4.25 -5.82 -25.90
C HIS A 179 -3.01 -6.71 -25.64
N ARG A 180 -1.82 -6.23 -25.96
CA ARG A 180 -0.56 -6.94 -25.72
C ARG A 180 -0.25 -7.14 -24.24
N MET A 181 -0.66 -6.20 -23.38
CA MET A 181 -0.63 -6.32 -21.93
C MET A 181 -1.69 -7.28 -21.38
N ASN A 182 -2.53 -7.87 -22.26
CA ASN A 182 -3.70 -8.67 -21.89
C ASN A 182 -4.69 -7.92 -20.97
N ARG A 183 -4.83 -6.58 -21.22
CA ARG A 183 -5.81 -5.77 -20.52
C ARG A 183 -7.20 -5.95 -21.12
N ARG A 184 -8.23 -5.94 -20.27
CA ARG A 184 -9.63 -6.16 -20.67
C ARG A 184 -10.36 -4.90 -21.07
N HIS A 185 -9.83 -3.73 -20.69
CA HIS A 185 -10.40 -2.44 -21.03
C HIS A 185 -9.70 -1.83 -22.25
N SER A 186 -10.42 -0.99 -22.95
CA SER A 186 -9.89 -0.13 -24.01
C SER A 186 -9.54 1.26 -23.47
N ALA A 187 -8.80 2.06 -24.24
CA ALA A 187 -8.56 3.46 -23.93
C ALA A 187 -9.87 4.26 -23.77
N ALA A 188 -10.90 3.93 -24.55
CA ALA A 188 -12.23 4.53 -24.41
C ALA A 188 -12.90 4.16 -23.08
N ASP A 189 -12.73 2.92 -22.60
CA ASP A 189 -13.21 2.49 -21.29
C ASP A 189 -12.51 3.23 -20.16
N ALA A 190 -11.21 3.49 -20.26
CA ALA A 190 -10.46 4.27 -19.28
C ALA A 190 -11.03 5.70 -19.15
N VAL A 191 -11.26 6.38 -20.27
CA VAL A 191 -11.88 7.72 -20.31
C VAL A 191 -13.29 7.67 -19.72
N LYS A 192 -14.09 6.68 -20.10
CA LYS A 192 -15.46 6.52 -19.61
C LYS A 192 -15.49 6.24 -18.10
N ALA A 193 -14.61 5.37 -17.60
CA ALA A 193 -14.49 5.06 -16.19
C ALA A 193 -14.11 6.32 -15.39
N TYR A 194 -13.14 7.09 -15.86
CA TYR A 194 -12.72 8.34 -15.24
C TYR A 194 -13.90 9.32 -15.12
N ARG A 195 -14.68 9.50 -16.19
CA ARG A 195 -15.87 10.37 -16.18
C ARG A 195 -16.91 9.89 -15.16
N ILE A 196 -17.19 8.56 -15.10
CA ILE A 196 -18.11 7.99 -14.12
C ILE A 196 -17.64 8.31 -12.69
N LEU A 197 -16.34 8.18 -12.39
CA LEU A 197 -15.78 8.51 -11.07
C LEU A 197 -16.02 10.00 -10.76
N ARG A 198 -15.71 10.91 -11.69
CA ARG A 198 -15.90 12.36 -11.53
C ARG A 198 -17.36 12.74 -11.35
N GLU A 199 -18.26 12.21 -12.16
CA GLU A 199 -19.71 12.44 -12.08
C GLU A 199 -20.32 11.93 -10.77
N CYS A 200 -19.71 10.92 -10.16
CA CYS A 200 -20.09 10.44 -8.83
C CYS A 200 -19.52 11.27 -7.68
N GLY A 201 -18.65 12.24 -7.96
CA GLY A 201 -18.05 13.12 -6.94
C GLY A 201 -16.73 12.64 -6.36
N VAL A 202 -16.04 11.68 -6.98
CA VAL A 202 -14.67 11.29 -6.57
C VAL A 202 -13.71 12.41 -6.92
N GLU A 203 -13.12 13.06 -5.90
CA GLU A 203 -12.24 14.22 -6.07
C GLU A 203 -10.76 13.87 -6.07
N ASN A 204 -10.37 12.69 -5.56
CA ASN A 204 -8.99 12.22 -5.52
C ASN A 204 -8.85 10.95 -6.37
N ILE A 205 -8.45 11.13 -7.63
CA ILE A 205 -8.25 10.03 -8.58
C ILE A 205 -6.78 9.94 -8.94
N SER A 206 -6.20 8.77 -8.72
CA SER A 206 -4.92 8.35 -9.28
C SER A 206 -5.16 7.57 -10.56
N ILE A 207 -4.29 7.74 -11.54
CA ILE A 207 -4.19 6.83 -12.68
C ILE A 207 -2.80 6.21 -12.72
N ASP A 208 -2.73 4.92 -13.04
CA ASP A 208 -1.48 4.19 -13.14
C ASP A 208 -1.14 4.00 -14.63
N LEU A 209 0.10 4.30 -15.00
CA LEU A 209 0.64 4.20 -16.35
C LEU A 209 1.88 3.32 -16.36
N ILE A 210 2.18 2.69 -17.50
CA ILE A 210 3.40 1.91 -17.71
C ILE A 210 4.16 2.45 -18.91
N PHE A 211 5.43 2.82 -18.71
CA PHE A 211 6.37 3.17 -19.77
C PHE A 211 7.40 2.05 -20.01
N GLY A 212 8.23 2.17 -21.02
CA GLY A 212 9.21 1.13 -21.37
C GLY A 212 8.67 0.04 -22.29
N PHE A 213 7.48 0.22 -22.85
CA PHE A 213 6.92 -0.73 -23.80
C PHE A 213 7.52 -0.53 -25.20
N PRO A 214 8.08 -1.60 -25.86
CA PRO A 214 8.69 -1.50 -27.19
C PRO A 214 7.64 -1.28 -28.29
N PRO A 215 7.93 -0.44 -29.30
CA PRO A 215 7.00 -0.16 -30.39
C PRO A 215 6.85 -1.27 -31.42
N ASP A 216 7.88 -2.13 -31.56
CA ASP A 216 7.98 -3.16 -32.61
C ASP A 216 7.61 -4.55 -32.12
N PHE A 217 6.85 -4.65 -31.03
CA PHE A 217 6.46 -5.93 -30.50
C PHE A 217 5.45 -6.63 -31.44
N ASP A 218 5.88 -7.71 -32.07
CA ASP A 218 5.06 -8.62 -32.88
C ASP A 218 4.60 -9.79 -32.00
N ASP A 219 3.30 -9.85 -31.72
CA ASP A 219 2.70 -10.96 -30.95
C ASP A 219 2.24 -12.11 -31.87
N GLY A 220 2.55 -12.03 -33.16
CA GLY A 220 2.12 -13.02 -34.14
C GLY A 220 0.63 -12.91 -34.53
N SER A 221 -0.10 -11.87 -34.09
CA SER A 221 -1.50 -11.67 -34.48
C SER A 221 -1.58 -11.12 -35.92
N GLU A 222 -2.31 -11.80 -36.80
CA GLU A 222 -2.59 -11.33 -38.14
C GLU A 222 -3.41 -10.04 -38.10
N GLY A 223 -2.86 -8.94 -38.61
CA GLY A 223 -3.55 -7.67 -38.75
C GLY A 223 -2.91 -6.44 -38.09
N CYS A 224 -1.81 -6.58 -37.38
CA CYS A 224 -1.12 -5.46 -36.69
C CYS A 224 0.02 -4.85 -37.52
N ALA A 225 -0.18 -4.65 -38.84
CA ALA A 225 0.85 -4.13 -39.75
C ALA A 225 1.01 -2.59 -39.71
N GLU A 226 0.25 -1.86 -38.88
CA GLU A 226 0.50 -0.44 -38.70
C GLU A 226 1.71 -0.25 -37.79
N LYS A 227 2.75 0.39 -38.34
CA LYS A 227 3.94 0.80 -37.60
C LYS A 227 3.52 1.61 -36.38
N MET A 228 3.84 1.14 -35.18
CA MET A 228 3.71 1.98 -33.99
C MET A 228 4.59 3.23 -34.17
N SER A 229 4.14 4.35 -33.59
CA SER A 229 4.93 5.58 -33.48
C SER A 229 6.24 5.30 -32.74
N GLU A 230 7.26 6.13 -32.98
CA GLU A 230 8.51 6.07 -32.21
C GLU A 230 8.22 6.03 -30.69
N PRO A 231 9.02 5.32 -29.86
CA PRO A 231 8.75 5.11 -28.44
C PRO A 231 8.50 6.39 -27.65
N LEU A 232 9.22 7.47 -27.98
CA LEU A 232 9.05 8.76 -27.31
C LEU A 232 7.77 9.48 -27.77
N ASP A 233 7.35 9.35 -29.01
CA ASP A 233 6.12 9.97 -29.52
C ASP A 233 4.88 9.26 -28.97
N TYR A 234 4.92 7.93 -28.89
CA TYR A 234 3.91 7.13 -28.21
C TYR A 234 3.75 7.57 -26.75
N TRP A 235 4.87 7.68 -26.02
CA TRP A 235 4.84 8.06 -24.61
C TRP A 235 4.36 9.51 -24.41
N ARG A 236 4.77 10.43 -25.29
CA ARG A 236 4.28 11.82 -25.28
C ARG A 236 2.77 11.89 -25.48
N ASP A 237 2.21 11.11 -26.42
CA ASP A 237 0.76 11.05 -26.62
C ASP A 237 0.05 10.46 -25.40
N THR A 238 0.60 9.41 -24.80
CA THR A 238 0.08 8.81 -23.57
C THR A 238 0.00 9.84 -22.43
N LEU A 239 1.06 10.60 -22.18
CA LEU A 239 1.08 11.64 -21.15
C LEU A 239 0.09 12.77 -21.44
N ARG A 240 0.00 13.23 -22.69
CA ARG A 240 -0.98 14.23 -23.12
C ARG A 240 -2.40 13.74 -22.84
N ARG A 241 -2.74 12.51 -23.24
CA ARG A 241 -4.06 11.92 -23.01
C ARG A 241 -4.36 11.70 -21.54
N ALA A 242 -3.36 11.36 -20.74
CA ALA A 242 -3.49 11.26 -19.29
C ALA A 242 -3.90 12.60 -18.65
N LEU A 243 -3.27 13.69 -19.06
CA LEU A 243 -3.60 15.04 -18.59
C LEU A 243 -4.98 15.54 -19.09
N GLU A 244 -5.45 15.05 -20.23
CA GLU A 244 -6.72 15.41 -20.87
C GLU A 244 -7.87 14.42 -20.58
N ILE A 245 -7.66 13.39 -19.78
CA ILE A 245 -8.61 12.26 -19.62
C ILE A 245 -10.02 12.68 -19.21
N GLY A 246 -10.15 13.74 -18.42
CA GLY A 246 -11.45 14.28 -18.00
C GLY A 246 -12.23 14.95 -19.12
N GLY A 247 -11.55 15.53 -20.09
CA GLY A 247 -12.14 16.31 -21.18
C GLY A 247 -12.75 17.66 -20.76
N ASP A 248 -12.76 17.97 -19.45
CA ASP A 248 -13.32 19.16 -18.82
C ASP A 248 -12.26 20.06 -18.16
N GLY A 249 -10.98 19.83 -18.47
CA GLY A 249 -9.86 20.55 -17.87
C GLY A 249 -9.51 20.13 -16.44
N ARG A 250 -10.09 19.05 -15.92
CA ARG A 250 -9.75 18.46 -14.63
C ARG A 250 -8.92 17.20 -14.81
N PRO A 251 -7.57 17.30 -14.86
CA PRO A 251 -6.70 16.14 -14.90
C PRO A 251 -6.72 15.37 -13.58
N PRO A 252 -6.15 14.14 -13.51
CA PRO A 252 -6.01 13.40 -12.28
C PRO A 252 -5.26 14.19 -11.22
N GLU A 253 -5.58 13.98 -9.94
CA GLU A 253 -4.84 14.56 -8.82
C GLU A 253 -3.48 13.89 -8.64
N HIS A 254 -3.37 12.64 -9.09
CA HIS A 254 -2.19 11.81 -8.91
C HIS A 254 -1.96 10.93 -10.15
N ILE A 255 -0.69 10.72 -10.49
CA ILE A 255 -0.26 9.84 -11.58
C ILE A 255 0.87 8.97 -11.07
N SER A 256 0.67 7.63 -11.12
CA SER A 256 1.73 6.65 -10.94
C SER A 256 2.24 6.24 -12.32
N ALA A 257 3.55 6.24 -12.52
CA ALA A 257 4.16 5.81 -13.78
C ALA A 257 5.28 4.82 -13.48
N TYR A 258 5.07 3.58 -13.86
CA TYR A 258 6.01 2.47 -13.61
C TYR A 258 6.74 2.09 -14.89
N GLN A 259 8.03 1.79 -14.76
CA GLN A 259 8.74 1.14 -15.86
C GLN A 259 8.22 -0.28 -16.03
N LEU A 260 8.06 -0.73 -17.27
CA LEU A 260 7.76 -2.12 -17.56
C LEU A 260 8.86 -3.02 -17.00
N SER A 261 8.53 -3.84 -16.01
CA SER A 261 9.43 -4.86 -15.49
C SER A 261 9.08 -6.24 -16.04
N ILE A 262 10.10 -7.11 -16.14
CA ILE A 262 9.93 -8.49 -16.55
C ILE A 262 9.93 -9.34 -15.30
N GLU A 263 8.73 -9.55 -14.77
CA GLU A 263 8.55 -10.29 -13.53
C GLU A 263 8.73 -11.80 -13.73
N LYS A 264 9.43 -12.42 -12.79
CA LYS A 264 9.67 -13.86 -12.80
C LYS A 264 8.33 -14.63 -12.75
N GLY A 265 8.19 -15.61 -13.64
CA GLY A 265 6.96 -16.40 -13.76
C GLY A 265 5.89 -15.77 -14.64
N SER A 266 6.05 -14.50 -15.05
CA SER A 266 5.10 -13.81 -15.93
C SER A 266 5.08 -14.41 -17.35
N SER A 267 4.00 -14.14 -18.10
CA SER A 267 3.95 -14.47 -19.52
C SER A 267 4.98 -13.69 -20.32
N LEU A 268 5.30 -12.48 -19.89
CA LEU A 268 6.29 -11.62 -20.53
C LEU A 268 7.72 -12.19 -20.40
N GLU A 269 8.10 -12.76 -19.25
CA GLU A 269 9.37 -13.45 -19.07
C GLU A 269 9.53 -14.59 -20.10
N LYS A 270 8.48 -15.38 -20.30
CA LYS A 270 8.50 -16.46 -21.30
C LYS A 270 8.64 -15.93 -22.73
N MET A 271 7.98 -14.80 -23.03
CA MET A 271 8.08 -14.18 -24.36
C MET A 271 9.47 -13.62 -24.62
N VAL A 272 10.15 -13.09 -23.61
CA VAL A 272 11.55 -12.67 -23.70
C VAL A 272 12.45 -13.88 -23.93
N ALA A 273 12.29 -14.95 -23.15
CA ALA A 273 13.07 -16.18 -23.29
C ALA A 273 12.91 -16.84 -24.67
N ASP A 274 11.70 -16.76 -25.24
CA ASP A 274 11.39 -17.28 -26.58
C ASP A 274 11.83 -16.33 -27.73
N GLY A 275 12.39 -15.16 -27.42
CA GLY A 275 12.78 -14.14 -28.41
C GLY A 275 11.60 -13.44 -29.10
N ARG A 276 10.39 -13.57 -28.55
CA ARG A 276 9.16 -12.93 -29.06
C ARG A 276 8.92 -11.53 -28.53
N PHE A 277 9.68 -11.11 -27.54
CA PHE A 277 9.63 -9.78 -26.94
C PHE A 277 11.05 -9.29 -26.64
N THR A 278 11.40 -8.12 -27.15
CA THR A 278 12.66 -7.44 -26.86
C THR A 278 12.36 -6.18 -26.04
N PRO A 279 12.84 -6.08 -24.79
CA PRO A 279 12.67 -4.87 -23.98
C PRO A 279 13.27 -3.64 -24.67
N LEU A 280 12.76 -2.46 -24.33
CA LEU A 280 13.43 -1.22 -24.72
C LEU A 280 14.83 -1.14 -24.06
N SER A 281 15.74 -0.43 -24.73
CA SER A 281 17.04 -0.16 -24.13
C SER A 281 16.90 0.80 -22.94
N ASP A 282 17.89 0.75 -22.04
CA ASP A 282 17.93 1.60 -20.85
C ASP A 282 17.97 3.09 -21.22
N GLU A 283 18.63 3.46 -22.33
CA GLU A 283 18.69 4.83 -22.84
C GLU A 283 17.28 5.32 -23.24
N LEU A 284 16.50 4.47 -23.91
CA LEU A 284 15.11 4.82 -24.28
C LEU A 284 14.20 4.89 -23.07
N CYS A 285 14.34 3.98 -22.13
CA CYS A 285 13.61 4.03 -20.86
C CYS A 285 13.94 5.28 -20.06
N SER A 286 15.22 5.66 -19.98
CA SER A 286 15.67 6.91 -19.35
C SER A 286 15.09 8.13 -20.05
N ALA A 287 15.09 8.16 -21.39
CA ALA A 287 14.52 9.26 -22.16
C ALA A 287 12.98 9.38 -21.96
N GLN A 288 12.28 8.26 -21.84
CA GLN A 288 10.85 8.26 -21.49
C GLN A 288 10.60 8.78 -20.07
N TYR A 289 11.47 8.42 -19.12
CA TYR A 289 11.40 8.91 -17.74
C TYR A 289 11.67 10.41 -17.66
N ASP A 290 12.66 10.94 -18.39
CA ASP A 290 12.93 12.37 -18.46
C ASP A 290 11.75 13.15 -19.08
N LEU A 291 11.13 12.58 -20.12
CA LEU A 291 9.92 13.13 -20.71
C LEU A 291 8.74 13.14 -19.73
N LEU A 292 8.56 12.07 -18.96
CA LEU A 292 7.57 11.98 -17.87
C LEU A 292 7.76 13.11 -16.85
N CYS A 293 8.97 13.20 -16.28
CA CYS A 293 9.30 14.18 -15.24
C CYS A 293 9.07 15.62 -15.74
N SER A 294 9.59 15.95 -16.94
CA SER A 294 9.45 17.29 -17.52
C SER A 294 7.99 17.63 -17.83
N THR A 295 7.24 16.70 -18.39
CA THR A 295 5.83 16.91 -18.77
C THR A 295 4.95 17.12 -17.53
N LEU A 296 5.07 16.27 -16.51
CA LEU A 296 4.23 16.36 -15.32
C LEU A 296 4.62 17.57 -14.44
N SER A 297 5.91 17.89 -14.35
CA SER A 297 6.37 19.12 -13.68
C SER A 297 5.81 20.37 -14.35
N ALA A 298 5.86 20.46 -15.69
CA ALA A 298 5.27 21.56 -16.44
C ALA A 298 3.74 21.65 -16.26
N ALA A 299 3.07 20.53 -16.01
CA ALA A 299 1.65 20.46 -15.69
C ALA A 299 1.32 20.75 -14.22
N GLY A 300 2.31 21.06 -13.36
CA GLY A 300 2.14 21.46 -11.96
C GLY A 300 2.01 20.28 -10.99
N TYR A 301 2.57 19.12 -11.34
CA TYR A 301 2.68 17.99 -10.41
C TYR A 301 4.01 18.02 -9.67
N ASN A 302 3.98 17.69 -8.39
CA ASN A 302 5.16 17.40 -7.59
C ASN A 302 5.60 15.96 -7.82
N HIS A 303 6.86 15.76 -8.17
CA HIS A 303 7.50 14.45 -8.19
C HIS A 303 7.95 14.10 -6.77
N TYR A 304 7.12 13.43 -5.99
CA TYR A 304 7.36 13.27 -4.56
C TYR A 304 8.08 11.97 -4.18
N GLU A 305 8.10 10.96 -5.07
CA GLU A 305 8.90 9.75 -4.96
C GLU A 305 9.09 9.13 -6.35
N ILE A 306 9.93 8.10 -6.48
CA ILE A 306 10.49 7.58 -7.73
C ILE A 306 9.48 7.37 -8.87
N SER A 307 8.27 6.88 -8.58
CA SER A 307 7.25 6.52 -9.59
C SER A 307 5.99 7.40 -9.54
N ASN A 308 5.85 8.26 -8.52
CA ASN A 308 4.59 8.93 -8.24
C ASN A 308 4.67 10.44 -8.29
N PHE A 309 3.68 11.01 -8.95
CA PHE A 309 3.51 12.43 -9.20
C PHE A 309 2.13 12.85 -8.70
N ALA A 310 2.06 13.95 -7.97
CA ALA A 310 0.81 14.44 -7.41
C ALA A 310 0.68 15.94 -7.53
N ARG A 311 -0.54 16.43 -7.66
CA ARG A 311 -0.79 17.86 -7.44
C ARG A 311 -0.50 18.20 -5.97
N PRO A 312 -0.08 19.45 -5.67
CA PRO A 312 0.24 19.85 -4.30
C PRO A 312 -0.86 19.46 -3.31
N GLY A 313 -0.48 18.74 -2.23
CA GLY A 313 -1.41 18.26 -1.20
C GLY A 313 -2.26 17.04 -1.59
N LYS A 314 -1.93 16.38 -2.72
CA LYS A 314 -2.59 15.15 -3.21
C LYS A 314 -1.64 13.95 -3.27
N GLU A 315 -0.48 14.07 -2.64
CA GLU A 315 0.44 12.94 -2.44
C GLU A 315 -0.27 11.81 -1.69
N ALA A 316 -0.08 10.56 -2.14
CA ALA A 316 -0.69 9.40 -1.50
C ALA A 316 -0.13 9.22 -0.08
N VAL A 317 -1.00 9.36 0.94
CA VAL A 317 -0.61 9.27 2.35
C VAL A 317 -0.16 7.86 2.69
N HIS A 318 -0.92 6.86 2.25
CA HIS A 318 -0.60 5.46 2.48
C HIS A 318 0.74 5.06 1.85
N ASN A 319 0.97 5.42 0.57
CA ASN A 319 2.22 5.13 -0.12
C ASN A 319 3.41 5.87 0.51
N SER A 320 3.25 7.15 0.85
CA SER A 320 4.29 7.94 1.52
C SER A 320 4.71 7.35 2.87
N ALA A 321 3.81 6.66 3.55
CA ALA A 321 4.09 6.03 4.84
C ALA A 321 5.04 4.82 4.72
N TYR A 322 4.98 4.05 3.62
CA TYR A 322 5.96 3.00 3.35
C TYR A 322 7.39 3.57 3.21
N TRP A 323 7.54 4.66 2.48
CA TRP A 323 8.82 5.33 2.31
C TRP A 323 9.41 5.90 3.60
N ASN A 324 8.58 6.17 4.58
CA ASN A 324 8.98 6.63 5.91
C ASN A 324 9.17 5.47 6.92
N HIS A 325 9.14 4.22 6.47
CA HIS A 325 9.26 3.04 7.34
C HIS A 325 8.19 3.00 8.45
N THR A 326 6.99 3.49 8.14
CA THR A 326 5.87 3.55 9.10
C THR A 326 5.29 2.15 9.31
N PRO A 327 5.01 1.72 10.55
CA PRO A 327 4.37 0.44 10.82
C PRO A 327 3.01 0.29 10.13
N TYR A 328 2.75 -0.91 9.66
CA TYR A 328 1.50 -1.27 9.00
C TYR A 328 1.14 -2.73 9.18
N VAL A 329 -0.15 -3.03 9.09
CA VAL A 329 -0.67 -4.40 9.04
C VAL A 329 -1.21 -4.66 7.64
N GLY A 330 -0.67 -5.70 7.00
CA GLY A 330 -1.20 -6.26 5.76
C GLY A 330 -2.10 -7.45 6.06
N LEU A 331 -3.31 -7.45 5.51
CA LEU A 331 -4.31 -8.50 5.60
C LEU A 331 -4.50 -9.15 4.23
N GLY A 332 -4.77 -10.43 4.21
CA GLY A 332 -4.96 -11.21 2.98
C GLY A 332 -3.73 -12.02 2.58
N PRO A 333 -3.86 -13.01 1.65
CA PRO A 333 -2.78 -13.89 1.24
C PRO A 333 -1.66 -13.13 0.56
N GLY A 334 -0.41 -13.46 0.93
CA GLY A 334 0.79 -12.77 0.44
C GLY A 334 1.01 -11.36 0.98
N ALA A 335 0.13 -10.84 1.84
CA ALA A 335 0.30 -9.52 2.42
C ALA A 335 1.45 -9.51 3.45
N HIS A 336 2.26 -8.46 3.41
CA HIS A 336 3.32 -8.19 4.37
C HIS A 336 2.86 -7.20 5.44
N SER A 337 3.54 -7.22 6.59
CA SER A 337 3.33 -6.26 7.67
C SER A 337 4.69 -5.82 8.23
N LEU A 338 4.73 -4.62 8.80
CA LEU A 338 5.85 -4.12 9.58
C LEU A 338 5.28 -3.70 10.94
N VAL A 339 5.61 -4.41 11.99
CA VAL A 339 4.99 -4.25 13.31
C VAL A 339 6.04 -4.13 14.42
N PHE A 340 5.62 -3.61 15.57
CA PHE A 340 6.45 -3.65 16.77
C PHE A 340 6.17 -4.92 17.59
N ARG A 341 7.23 -5.48 18.15
CA ARG A 341 7.19 -6.58 19.13
C ARG A 341 7.80 -6.15 20.45
N GLU A 342 7.27 -6.67 21.58
CA GLU A 342 7.95 -6.59 22.86
C GLU A 342 8.95 -7.75 22.97
N SER A 343 10.20 -7.47 23.35
CA SER A 343 11.08 -8.53 23.82
C SER A 343 10.79 -8.79 25.28
N TYR A 344 10.58 -10.05 25.61
CA TYR A 344 10.62 -10.51 27.00
C TYR A 344 12.01 -11.08 27.30
N PRO A 345 12.55 -10.91 28.53
CA PRO A 345 13.74 -11.63 28.93
C PRO A 345 13.54 -13.14 28.69
N ALA A 346 14.59 -13.83 28.24
CA ALA A 346 14.53 -15.24 27.86
C ALA A 346 13.97 -16.20 28.93
N ASP A 347 13.97 -15.79 30.20
CA ASP A 347 13.51 -16.54 31.35
C ASP A 347 12.12 -16.14 31.88
N SER A 348 11.43 -15.19 31.20
CA SER A 348 10.08 -14.78 31.58
C SER A 348 9.04 -15.54 30.76
N PRO A 349 8.03 -16.20 31.35
CA PRO A 349 6.88 -16.67 30.62
C PRO A 349 6.11 -15.44 30.14
N GLY A 350 6.43 -14.93 28.93
CA GLY A 350 5.73 -13.83 28.34
C GLY A 350 4.27 -14.20 28.08
N PRO A 351 3.29 -13.34 28.36
CA PRO A 351 1.94 -13.57 27.91
C PRO A 351 1.96 -13.55 26.38
N ALA A 352 1.60 -14.67 25.76
CA ALA A 352 1.42 -14.77 24.33
C ALA A 352 0.50 -13.63 23.86
N GLY A 353 0.97 -12.82 22.90
CA GLY A 353 0.10 -11.93 22.15
C GLY A 353 -0.12 -10.51 22.66
N LYS A 354 0.63 -9.94 23.62
CA LYS A 354 0.50 -8.52 23.94
C LYS A 354 1.33 -7.64 23.02
N THR A 355 0.65 -6.92 22.13
CA THR A 355 1.18 -5.83 21.32
C THR A 355 1.19 -4.52 22.09
N LEU A 356 2.21 -3.71 21.83
CA LEU A 356 2.46 -2.43 22.51
C LEU A 356 1.58 -1.29 22.02
N GLY A 357 1.31 -0.38 22.95
CA GLY A 357 0.65 0.88 22.67
C GLY A 357 1.44 1.81 21.73
N GLN A 358 0.70 2.60 21.03
CA GLN A 358 0.94 3.72 20.11
C GLN A 358 2.40 4.15 19.90
N GLY A 359 3.03 3.73 18.78
CA GLY A 359 4.32 4.26 18.32
C GLY A 359 4.11 5.29 17.19
N ARG A 360 4.75 6.45 17.33
CA ARG A 360 4.81 7.46 16.25
C ARG A 360 5.97 7.15 15.31
N PRO A 361 5.95 7.59 14.04
CA PRO A 361 7.07 7.44 13.10
C PRO A 361 8.42 7.90 13.67
N ASP A 362 8.41 8.95 14.51
CA ASP A 362 9.62 9.47 15.18
C ASP A 362 10.18 8.52 16.24
N ASP A 363 9.43 7.53 16.68
CA ASP A 363 9.87 6.56 17.68
C ASP A 363 10.83 5.51 17.08
N PHE A 364 10.79 5.28 15.75
CA PHE A 364 11.78 4.45 15.06
C PHE A 364 13.20 4.98 15.22
N VAL A 365 13.37 6.29 15.05
CA VAL A 365 14.69 6.93 15.19
C VAL A 365 15.16 6.92 16.64
N LYS A 366 14.25 7.09 17.61
CA LYS A 366 14.60 7.12 19.04
C LYS A 366 14.95 5.77 19.63
N VAL A 367 14.33 4.68 19.16
CA VAL A 367 14.64 3.31 19.63
C VAL A 367 16.11 3.00 19.35
N HIS A 368 16.64 3.39 18.19
CA HIS A 368 18.05 3.13 17.84
C HIS A 368 19.04 4.01 18.56
N GLN A 369 18.73 5.30 18.74
CA GLN A 369 19.62 6.22 19.48
C GLN A 369 19.72 5.86 20.98
N ALA A 370 18.65 5.32 21.56
CA ALA A 370 18.66 4.87 22.95
C ALA A 370 19.49 3.58 23.16
N GLU A 371 19.53 2.67 22.15
CA GLU A 371 20.28 1.42 22.23
C GLU A 371 21.79 1.63 22.18
N GLU A 372 22.30 2.54 21.32
CA GLU A 372 23.73 2.86 21.28
C GLU A 372 24.24 3.55 22.57
N THR A 373 23.40 4.42 23.16
CA THR A 373 23.77 5.13 24.40
C THR A 373 23.54 4.30 25.68
N ALA A 374 22.65 3.32 25.67
CA ALA A 374 22.35 2.44 26.82
C ALA A 374 23.37 1.30 26.96
N ALA A 375 23.90 0.76 25.84
CA ALA A 375 24.93 -0.25 25.87
C ALA A 375 26.25 0.22 26.49
N GLU A 376 26.53 1.54 26.45
CA GLU A 376 27.73 2.14 27.03
C GLU A 376 27.58 2.53 28.51
N LYS A 377 26.37 2.58 29.10
CA LYS A 377 26.14 3.21 30.42
C LYS A 377 25.49 2.35 31.50
N SER A 378 25.02 1.14 31.28
CA SER A 378 24.33 0.39 32.31
C SER A 378 25.01 -0.93 32.74
N GLY A 379 25.93 -0.81 33.69
CA GLY A 379 26.03 -1.82 34.76
C GLY A 379 24.97 -1.50 35.80
N GLN A 380 23.83 -2.15 35.78
CA GLN A 380 22.82 -2.36 36.82
C GLN A 380 21.38 -2.05 36.40
N GLY A 381 20.60 -3.11 36.27
CA GLY A 381 19.22 -3.26 36.72
C GLY A 381 18.21 -2.19 36.30
N ASP A 382 17.58 -2.37 35.15
CA ASP A 382 16.14 -2.10 35.01
C ASP A 382 15.61 -2.94 33.84
N ASP A 383 14.54 -3.72 34.11
CA ASP A 383 13.84 -4.54 33.10
C ASP A 383 13.11 -3.65 32.07
N ALA A 384 13.85 -2.82 31.36
CA ALA A 384 13.30 -2.03 30.27
C ALA A 384 12.97 -2.98 29.10
N LYS A 385 11.69 -3.21 28.86
CA LYS A 385 11.19 -3.97 27.72
C LYS A 385 11.75 -3.39 26.43
N LYS A 386 12.54 -4.18 25.73
CA LYS A 386 13.15 -3.77 24.47
C LYS A 386 12.09 -3.86 23.34
N ARG A 387 11.93 -2.79 22.57
CA ARG A 387 11.04 -2.74 21.42
C ARG A 387 11.76 -3.29 20.20
N LEU A 388 11.21 -4.32 19.57
CA LEU A 388 11.73 -4.92 18.35
C LEU A 388 10.85 -4.54 17.15
N VAL A 389 11.45 -4.45 15.99
CA VAL A 389 10.74 -4.28 14.71
C VAL A 389 10.69 -5.64 14.03
N ALA A 390 9.50 -6.06 13.64
CA ALA A 390 9.28 -7.33 12.96
C ALA A 390 8.62 -7.13 11.60
N ARG A 391 9.14 -7.80 10.58
CA ARG A 391 8.47 -8.01 9.31
C ARG A 391 7.74 -9.33 9.36
N GLN A 392 6.49 -9.33 8.92
CA GLN A 392 5.65 -10.51 8.87
C GLN A 392 5.08 -10.67 7.46
N TRP A 393 4.72 -11.90 7.08
CA TRP A 393 4.05 -12.16 5.81
C TRP A 393 3.04 -13.30 5.96
N ASN A 394 1.94 -13.15 5.25
CA ASN A 394 0.89 -14.15 5.17
C ASN A 394 1.23 -15.23 4.11
N ILE A 395 0.54 -16.36 4.22
CA ILE A 395 0.56 -17.43 3.21
C ILE A 395 0.19 -16.83 1.85
N ASP A 396 0.99 -17.09 0.81
CA ASP A 396 0.81 -16.65 -0.59
C ASP A 396 -0.01 -17.64 -1.44
N ASP A 397 -0.93 -18.36 -0.81
CA ASP A 397 -1.85 -19.33 -1.41
C ASP A 397 -3.25 -19.13 -0.83
N VAL A 398 -4.21 -18.74 -1.68
CA VAL A 398 -5.59 -18.42 -1.26
C VAL A 398 -6.27 -19.59 -0.56
N ARG A 399 -6.04 -20.83 -1.02
CA ARG A 399 -6.72 -22.00 -0.46
C ARG A 399 -6.18 -22.32 0.93
N ARG A 400 -4.85 -22.32 1.06
CA ARG A 400 -4.18 -22.51 2.34
C ARG A 400 -4.54 -21.39 3.31
N TYR A 401 -4.59 -20.15 2.83
CA TYR A 401 -5.02 -19.00 3.62
C TYR A 401 -6.45 -19.18 4.15
N ILE A 402 -7.42 -19.51 3.28
CA ILE A 402 -8.81 -19.73 3.70
C ILE A 402 -8.91 -20.89 4.68
N SER A 403 -8.22 -22.00 4.41
CA SER A 403 -8.22 -23.17 5.31
C SER A 403 -7.68 -22.82 6.70
N ALA A 404 -6.57 -22.06 6.75
CA ALA A 404 -5.93 -21.65 7.98
C ALA A 404 -6.85 -20.79 8.86
N TYR A 405 -7.50 -19.78 8.26
CA TYR A 405 -8.41 -18.91 9.03
C TYR A 405 -9.79 -19.52 9.29
N ARG A 406 -10.28 -20.46 8.45
CA ARG A 406 -11.53 -21.19 8.69
C ARG A 406 -11.43 -22.06 9.94
N ASN A 407 -10.27 -22.66 10.17
CA ASN A 407 -10.02 -23.59 11.29
C ASN A 407 -9.52 -22.88 12.56
N SER A 408 -9.24 -21.58 12.49
CA SER A 408 -8.85 -20.81 13.67
C SER A 408 -10.04 -20.65 14.61
N PRO A 409 -9.86 -20.80 15.93
CA PRO A 409 -10.91 -20.56 16.90
C PRO A 409 -11.45 -19.13 16.78
N ALA A 410 -12.74 -18.96 17.04
CA ALA A 410 -13.33 -17.63 17.06
C ALA A 410 -12.63 -16.79 18.15
N PRO A 411 -12.33 -15.48 17.89
CA PRO A 411 -11.78 -14.63 18.92
C PRO A 411 -12.72 -14.62 20.12
N LEU A 412 -12.19 -14.93 21.29
CA LEU A 412 -12.94 -14.90 22.54
C LEU A 412 -13.49 -13.48 22.74
N SER A 413 -14.82 -13.33 22.77
CA SER A 413 -15.46 -12.10 23.21
C SER A 413 -14.94 -11.80 24.62
N ARG A 414 -14.29 -10.65 24.80
CA ARG A 414 -13.94 -10.16 26.14
C ARG A 414 -15.24 -9.72 26.84
N GLU A 415 -16.03 -10.68 27.30
CA GLU A 415 -16.98 -10.44 28.36
C GLU A 415 -16.19 -10.41 29.67
N THR A 416 -16.42 -9.37 30.47
CA THR A 416 -15.86 -9.25 31.83
C THR A 416 -16.16 -10.52 32.61
N PRO A 417 -15.19 -11.11 33.33
CA PRO A 417 -15.47 -12.30 34.09
C PRO A 417 -16.41 -11.98 35.25
N ASP A 418 -17.63 -12.48 35.14
CA ASP A 418 -18.51 -12.60 36.29
C ASP A 418 -18.00 -13.76 37.13
N ASN A 419 -17.66 -13.43 38.37
CA ASN A 419 -17.14 -14.39 39.35
C ASN A 419 -18.20 -15.45 39.66
N THR A 420 -18.04 -16.67 39.17
CA THR A 420 -18.66 -17.85 39.83
C THR A 420 -17.67 -19.03 39.80
N ASP A 421 -17.37 -19.49 41.00
CA ASP A 421 -16.59 -20.66 41.33
C ASP A 421 -17.06 -21.93 40.59
N GLY A 422 -16.13 -22.75 40.09
CA GLY A 422 -16.45 -24.06 39.54
C GLY A 422 -15.24 -24.86 39.06
N ASN A 423 -14.69 -25.61 39.96
CA ASN A 423 -13.65 -26.63 39.82
C ASN A 423 -14.01 -27.72 38.80
N THR A 424 -13.24 -27.94 37.76
CA THR A 424 -13.14 -29.23 37.05
C THR A 424 -11.74 -29.38 36.47
N ASP A 425 -11.00 -30.34 37.06
CA ASP A 425 -9.78 -30.93 36.51
C ASP A 425 -10.09 -31.61 35.18
N ASP A 426 -9.43 -31.19 34.11
CA ASP A 426 -9.17 -32.06 32.96
C ASP A 426 -7.83 -31.68 32.29
N ASN A 427 -6.87 -32.56 32.46
CA ASN A 427 -5.53 -32.53 31.89
C ASN A 427 -5.63 -32.95 30.42
N THR A 428 -5.56 -32.00 29.48
CA THR A 428 -5.10 -32.25 28.13
C THR A 428 -4.09 -31.17 27.77
N ASP A 429 -2.82 -31.56 27.73
CA ASP A 429 -1.70 -30.83 27.19
C ASP A 429 -1.92 -30.59 25.65
N ASP A 430 -2.59 -29.53 25.30
CA ASP A 430 -2.57 -28.97 23.95
C ASP A 430 -2.49 -27.43 24.05
N ASN A 431 -1.26 -26.96 24.33
CA ASN A 431 -0.95 -25.57 24.62
C ASN A 431 -0.74 -24.81 23.31
N THR A 432 -1.75 -24.77 22.46
CA THR A 432 -1.86 -23.76 21.39
C THR A 432 -2.85 -22.69 21.85
N ASP A 433 -2.31 -21.56 22.34
CA ASP A 433 -3.09 -20.34 22.57
C ASP A 433 -3.90 -20.05 21.32
N GLY A 434 -5.20 -20.33 21.35
CA GLY A 434 -6.12 -20.26 20.20
C GLY A 434 -6.31 -18.86 19.59
N ASN A 435 -5.43 -17.92 19.89
CA ASN A 435 -5.51 -16.53 19.46
C ASN A 435 -4.32 -16.11 18.57
N THR A 436 -3.43 -17.02 18.17
CA THR A 436 -2.30 -16.68 17.30
C THR A 436 -2.73 -16.75 15.83
N PRO A 437 -2.55 -15.67 15.04
CA PRO A 437 -2.87 -15.69 13.62
C PRO A 437 -2.03 -16.73 12.86
N PRO A 438 -2.60 -17.47 11.92
CA PRO A 438 -1.88 -18.45 11.11
C PRO A 438 -1.01 -17.76 10.05
N MET A 439 0.07 -17.10 10.46
CA MET A 439 1.01 -16.43 9.56
C MET A 439 2.02 -17.43 8.97
N THR A 440 2.58 -17.11 7.80
CA THR A 440 3.61 -17.95 7.16
C THR A 440 4.97 -17.75 7.81
N GLY A 441 5.31 -16.52 8.17
CA GLY A 441 6.58 -16.22 8.77
C GLY A 441 6.71 -14.84 9.39
N GLU A 442 7.75 -14.71 10.20
CA GLU A 442 8.17 -13.48 10.86
C GLU A 442 9.69 -13.38 10.86
N GLU A 443 10.22 -12.19 10.63
CA GLU A 443 11.63 -11.85 10.74
C GLU A 443 11.79 -10.65 11.67
N ILE A 444 12.59 -10.79 12.71
CA ILE A 444 12.98 -9.66 13.57
C ILE A 444 14.12 -8.92 12.88
N LEU A 445 13.90 -7.65 12.60
CA LEU A 445 14.88 -6.82 11.92
C LEU A 445 15.98 -6.37 12.88
N THR A 446 17.22 -6.55 12.46
CA THR A 446 18.39 -6.00 13.16
C THR A 446 18.51 -4.49 12.93
N ALA A 447 19.23 -3.80 13.81
CA ALA A 447 19.52 -2.37 13.67
C ALA A 447 20.17 -2.05 12.31
N GLY A 448 21.08 -2.90 11.84
CA GLY A 448 21.72 -2.75 10.52
C GLY A 448 20.73 -2.86 9.36
N GLN A 449 19.81 -3.83 9.39
CA GLN A 449 18.76 -3.97 8.37
C GLN A 449 17.85 -2.74 8.34
N ILE A 450 17.41 -2.27 9.50
CA ILE A 450 16.56 -1.06 9.60
C ILE A 450 17.29 0.17 9.06
N HIS A 451 18.57 0.34 9.40
CA HIS A 451 19.39 1.44 8.89
C HIS A 451 19.51 1.39 7.36
N THR A 452 19.82 0.22 6.81
CA THR A 452 19.88 0.01 5.36
C THR A 452 18.55 0.31 4.67
N GLU A 453 17.43 -0.17 5.22
CA GLU A 453 16.09 0.10 4.70
C GLU A 453 15.74 1.58 4.75
N GLN A 454 16.09 2.29 5.82
CA GLN A 454 15.88 3.73 5.90
C GLN A 454 16.61 4.48 4.79
N ILE A 455 17.86 4.12 4.51
CA ILE A 455 18.63 4.70 3.41
C ILE A 455 17.92 4.41 2.07
N MET A 456 17.59 3.14 1.82
CA MET A 456 16.94 2.69 0.58
C MET A 456 15.61 3.38 0.32
N LEU A 457 14.77 3.52 1.34
CA LEU A 457 13.43 4.07 1.21
C LEU A 457 13.45 5.60 1.14
N CYS A 458 14.09 6.25 2.10
CA CYS A 458 14.01 7.71 2.21
C CYS A 458 14.69 8.43 1.03
N LEU A 459 15.80 7.91 0.47
CA LEU A 459 16.50 8.53 -0.64
C LEU A 459 15.73 8.49 -1.96
N ARG A 460 14.76 7.60 -2.11
CA ARG A 460 13.86 7.53 -3.27
C ARG A 460 12.69 8.51 -3.20
N THR A 461 12.73 9.45 -2.23
CA THR A 461 11.70 10.47 -2.05
C THR A 461 12.26 11.88 -2.13
N SER A 462 11.43 12.84 -2.51
CA SER A 462 11.78 14.26 -2.50
C SER A 462 12.07 14.79 -1.09
N ARG A 463 11.55 14.12 -0.04
CA ARG A 463 11.80 14.45 1.38
C ARG A 463 13.21 14.09 1.81
N GLY A 464 13.84 13.11 1.17
CA GLY A 464 15.19 12.64 1.48
C GLY A 464 15.33 12.08 2.90
N ILE A 465 16.58 11.97 3.38
CA ILE A 465 16.96 11.37 4.65
C ILE A 465 17.72 12.38 5.53
N PRO A 466 17.57 12.37 6.87
CA PRO A 466 18.41 13.16 7.75
C PRO A 466 19.88 12.83 7.54
N ARG A 467 20.72 13.87 7.41
CA ARG A 467 22.14 13.74 7.07
C ARG A 467 22.92 12.88 8.06
N HIS A 468 22.61 12.98 9.36
CA HIS A 468 23.29 12.21 10.40
C HIS A 468 23.10 10.69 10.27
N ILE A 469 22.00 10.24 9.64
CA ILE A 469 21.80 8.80 9.36
C ILE A 469 22.79 8.31 8.30
N LEU A 470 23.07 9.13 7.28
CA LEU A 470 24.05 8.78 6.23
C LEU A 470 25.50 8.89 6.71
N GLU A 471 25.77 9.75 7.69
CA GLU A 471 27.12 10.07 8.18
C GLU A 471 27.40 9.37 9.52
N SER A 472 26.99 8.10 9.68
CA SER A 472 27.14 7.32 10.91
C SER A 472 28.59 6.88 11.20
N THR A 473 29.46 6.81 10.19
CA THR A 473 30.86 6.39 10.31
C THR A 473 31.80 7.33 9.53
N PRO A 474 33.11 7.39 9.87
CA PRO A 474 34.07 8.21 9.10
C PRO A 474 34.09 7.90 7.61
N ASP A 475 33.96 6.61 7.21
CA ASP A 475 33.95 6.18 5.83
C ASP A 475 32.66 6.62 5.12
N SER A 476 31.49 6.54 5.79
CA SER A 476 30.24 7.02 5.22
C SER A 476 30.25 8.54 5.04
N VAL A 477 30.88 9.31 5.95
CA VAL A 477 31.08 10.76 5.78
C VAL A 477 31.85 11.08 4.50
N ALA A 478 32.93 10.32 4.21
CA ALA A 478 33.72 10.52 2.99
C ALA A 478 32.91 10.22 1.73
N ARG A 479 32.12 9.12 1.74
CA ARG A 479 31.22 8.75 0.63
C ARG A 479 30.16 9.82 0.38
N VAL A 480 29.47 10.27 1.43
CA VAL A 480 28.43 11.31 1.35
C VAL A 480 29.01 12.61 0.77
N ARG A 481 30.21 13.06 1.22
CA ARG A 481 30.88 14.24 0.67
C ARG A 481 31.17 14.10 -0.83
N ARG A 482 31.64 12.93 -1.28
CA ARG A 482 31.88 12.64 -2.69
C ARG A 482 30.57 12.73 -3.50
N LEU A 483 29.50 12.12 -3.03
CA LEU A 483 28.18 12.12 -3.69
C LEU A 483 27.57 13.53 -3.75
N ILE A 484 27.80 14.36 -2.74
CA ILE A 484 27.41 15.78 -2.79
C ILE A 484 28.24 16.54 -3.83
N ALA A 485 29.56 16.32 -3.87
CA ALA A 485 30.46 17.00 -4.81
C ALA A 485 30.16 16.69 -6.27
N CYS A 486 29.71 15.46 -6.59
CA CYS A 486 29.29 15.08 -7.95
C CYS A 486 27.80 15.33 -8.25
N GLY A 487 27.06 15.92 -7.31
CA GLY A 487 25.63 16.23 -7.48
C GLY A 487 24.68 15.03 -7.44
N SER A 488 25.15 13.87 -6.95
CA SER A 488 24.30 12.68 -6.73
C SER A 488 23.44 12.79 -5.48
N LEU A 489 23.90 13.59 -4.50
CA LEU A 489 23.11 14.00 -3.35
C LEU A 489 23.04 15.53 -3.26
N VAL A 490 21.89 16.04 -2.95
CA VAL A 490 21.66 17.49 -2.76
C VAL A 490 20.95 17.77 -1.44
N PRO A 491 21.21 18.93 -0.81
CA PRO A 491 20.42 19.35 0.34
C PRO A 491 18.95 19.53 -0.05
N VAL A 492 18.04 19.12 0.84
CA VAL A 492 16.63 19.46 0.72
C VAL A 492 16.52 20.95 1.05
N SER A 493 16.27 21.79 0.04
CA SER A 493 16.09 23.23 0.24
C SER A 493 14.79 23.48 1.03
N GLU A 494 14.79 24.52 1.89
CA GLU A 494 13.66 24.90 2.76
C GLU A 494 12.39 25.37 2.01
N ILE A 495 12.28 25.15 0.71
CA ILE A 495 11.17 25.60 -0.16
C ILE A 495 9.82 24.95 0.20
N CYS A 496 9.80 23.94 1.08
CA CYS A 496 8.56 23.34 1.58
C CYS A 496 8.03 23.97 2.89
N LYS A 497 8.34 25.24 3.17
CA LYS A 497 7.85 25.93 4.39
C LYS A 497 6.40 26.42 4.34
N GLU A 498 5.65 26.22 3.25
CA GLU A 498 4.31 26.80 3.12
C GLU A 498 3.16 25.98 3.71
N ASP A 499 3.41 24.89 4.45
CA ASP A 499 2.32 24.14 5.11
C ASP A 499 2.26 24.33 6.65
N SER A 500 2.96 25.33 7.19
CA SER A 500 2.90 25.68 8.63
C SER A 500 1.81 26.69 9.01
N SER A 501 0.88 27.04 8.10
CA SER A 501 -0.19 28.03 8.39
C SER A 501 -1.47 27.43 9.01
N ARG A 502 -1.45 26.22 9.53
CA ARG A 502 -2.54 25.71 10.40
C ARG A 502 -2.11 25.81 11.86
N GLY A 503 -2.56 26.92 12.46
CA GLY A 503 -2.70 27.30 13.85
C GLY A 503 -1.94 26.49 14.90
N ASP A 504 -0.88 27.10 15.45
CA ASP A 504 -0.31 26.69 16.74
C ASP A 504 -1.37 26.81 17.84
N LEU A 505 -1.84 25.68 18.35
CA LEU A 505 -2.53 25.63 19.63
C LEU A 505 -1.47 25.71 20.75
N PRO A 506 -1.56 26.65 21.68
CA PRO A 506 -0.60 26.77 22.77
C PRO A 506 -0.79 25.63 23.77
N GLY A 507 0.25 24.81 24.00
CA GLY A 507 0.26 23.88 25.13
C GLY A 507 0.80 22.47 24.88
N ARG A 508 1.50 22.18 23.78
CA ARG A 508 2.17 20.87 23.60
C ARG A 508 3.67 20.98 23.93
N PRO A 509 4.21 20.13 24.83
CA PRO A 509 5.64 20.12 25.11
C PRO A 509 6.42 19.58 23.91
N GLY A 510 7.41 20.36 23.46
CA GLY A 510 8.61 20.00 22.71
C GLY A 510 8.42 19.10 21.49
N ARG A 511 8.24 19.67 20.28
CA ARG A 511 8.57 18.99 19.02
C ARG A 511 10.08 18.70 19.02
N PRO A 512 10.53 17.45 18.83
CA PRO A 512 11.93 17.19 18.52
C PRO A 512 12.25 17.64 17.11
N ALA A 513 13.38 18.28 16.96
CA ALA A 513 14.12 18.74 15.79
C ALA A 513 13.59 18.29 14.40
N GLN A 514 12.62 19.02 13.85
CA GLN A 514 12.28 18.98 12.41
C GLN A 514 13.35 19.72 11.56
N ASP A 515 14.39 20.27 12.17
CA ASP A 515 15.38 21.14 11.54
C ASP A 515 16.74 20.46 11.24
N ALA A 516 16.83 19.14 11.34
CA ALA A 516 18.08 18.46 10.94
C ALA A 516 18.25 18.57 9.40
N PRO A 517 19.45 18.98 8.91
CA PRO A 517 19.69 19.07 7.48
C PRO A 517 19.47 17.72 6.82
N ARG A 518 18.69 17.69 5.76
CA ARG A 518 18.35 16.48 5.02
C ARG A 518 19.06 16.48 3.67
N LEU A 519 19.38 15.28 3.19
CA LEU A 519 19.93 15.04 1.86
C LEU A 519 18.95 14.18 1.06
N ARG A 520 18.88 14.42 -0.24
CA ARG A 520 18.08 13.63 -1.19
C ARG A 520 18.84 13.38 -2.48
N ILE A 521 18.43 12.35 -3.21
CA ILE A 521 18.79 12.21 -4.63
C ILE A 521 17.98 13.26 -5.40
N PRO A 522 18.59 14.05 -6.30
CA PRO A 522 17.84 14.99 -7.14
C PRO A 522 16.90 14.23 -8.09
N GLU A 523 15.73 14.80 -8.36
CA GLU A 523 14.64 14.17 -9.12
C GLU A 523 15.08 13.67 -10.51
N ASN A 524 15.94 14.40 -11.18
CA ASN A 524 16.53 14.00 -12.46
C ASN A 524 17.52 12.82 -12.38
N ARG A 525 17.78 12.29 -11.18
CA ARG A 525 18.60 11.11 -10.95
C ARG A 525 17.83 9.96 -10.27
N PHE A 526 16.54 10.09 -10.10
CA PHE A 526 15.74 9.00 -9.51
C PHE A 526 15.79 7.72 -10.35
N PHE A 527 15.91 7.84 -11.67
CA PHE A 527 16.04 6.69 -12.55
C PHE A 527 17.28 5.80 -12.26
N VAL A 528 18.36 6.42 -11.77
CA VAL A 528 19.60 5.73 -11.37
C VAL A 528 19.81 5.74 -9.85
N SER A 529 18.72 5.84 -9.09
CA SER A 529 18.79 5.92 -7.61
C SER A 529 19.43 4.69 -6.99
N ASP A 530 19.26 3.51 -7.57
CA ASP A 530 19.77 2.26 -7.04
C ASP A 530 21.30 2.22 -7.02
N ASP A 531 21.96 2.73 -8.07
CA ASP A 531 23.40 2.84 -8.11
C ASP A 531 23.94 3.79 -7.05
N ILE A 532 23.25 4.94 -6.86
CA ILE A 532 23.64 5.92 -5.84
C ILE A 532 23.45 5.35 -4.42
N ILE A 533 22.35 4.64 -4.19
CA ILE A 533 22.05 3.98 -2.91
C ILE A 533 23.08 2.89 -2.62
N ALA A 534 23.42 2.05 -3.60
CA ALA A 534 24.41 0.98 -3.46
C ALA A 534 25.80 1.49 -3.01
N GLU A 535 26.15 2.74 -3.34
CA GLU A 535 27.38 3.35 -2.84
C GLU A 535 27.31 3.74 -1.35
N LEU A 536 26.13 3.82 -0.77
CA LEU A 536 25.91 4.28 0.62
C LEU A 536 25.73 3.11 1.60
N ILE A 537 25.25 1.98 1.12
CA ILE A 537 25.05 0.75 1.89
C ILE A 537 26.34 -0.09 1.84
#